data_cdb1daa6f666fdd865916a78d3676085
#
_entry.id   cdb1daa6f666fdd865916a78d3676085
#
_cell.length_a   1.000
_cell.length_b   1.000
_cell.length_c   1.000
_cell.angle_alpha   90.00
_cell.angle_beta   90.00
_cell.angle_gamma   90.00
#
_symmetry.space_group_name_H-M   'P 1'
#
loop_
_entity.id
_entity.type
_entity.pdbx_description
1 polymer ?
#
loop_
_entity_poly.entity_id
_entity_poly.type
_entity_poly.pdbx_seq_one_letter_code
_entity_poly.pdbx_strand_id
1 'polypeptide(L)'
;MGAVSVVSLEIINYICGHYFNTMESSSLFRDDMSEEQNGDLLEVETEEKESNQVFAPELMQKPFNPALISIRTETPSLDTLIDRMEQEPSEIELNTSTYFQRHENLWTEEKKSRLIESILIRFPLPAFYFDGSDDKRWLVVDGLQRLSSIRHFVLEKKKPLRLKGLEFLTQLEGKTYDELDRDLKRLIKGTSVVVYIINPGTPADVKFNIFKRINTGGLVLTPQEIRHALFQGVPSRFIAELAEMEEFKAATTYSIKSHRMLDRDFANRFLSFYMFPFESYQPDLDTFMSKAMAKTIGMSREELDKIKADFAASMVLNHKIFGEDAFRKIRGENERRKPLNKALFEVFSVLFAKLANEERAKLAGKKTEFVHEFSNLLYKDEENRFFWAVSSSTGDRNRVNYRFSKVQLLINQFLKHD
;
A
#
# COMPACT_ATOMS: atom_id res chain seq x y z
N MET A 1 41.53 32.08 3.84
CA MET A 1 40.25 31.67 3.16
C MET A 1 40.51 30.35 2.49
N GLY A 2 39.79 29.29 2.84
CA GLY A 2 39.75 28.05 2.11
C GLY A 2 40.52 26.89 2.74
N ALA A 3 39.98 26.22 3.76
CA ALA A 3 40.38 24.85 4.16
C ALA A 3 39.44 24.28 5.26
N VAL A 4 38.12 24.33 5.07
CA VAL A 4 37.14 23.73 6.03
C VAL A 4 36.09 22.84 5.36
N SER A 5 36.17 22.57 4.06
CA SER A 5 35.02 22.00 3.33
C SER A 5 35.18 20.55 2.88
N VAL A 6 36.30 19.89 3.04
CA VAL A 6 36.52 18.53 2.49
C VAL A 6 36.42 17.41 3.55
N VAL A 7 36.78 17.72 4.78
CA VAL A 7 36.80 16.71 5.87
C VAL A 7 35.40 16.29 6.35
N SER A 8 34.39 17.15 6.15
CA SER A 8 33.01 16.86 6.60
C SER A 8 32.25 15.86 5.72
N LEU A 9 32.56 15.75 4.42
CA LEU A 9 31.89 14.82 3.52
C LEU A 9 32.42 13.39 3.64
N GLU A 10 33.70 13.21 3.89
CA GLU A 10 34.28 11.87 4.06
C GLU A 10 33.85 11.19 5.36
N ILE A 11 33.68 11.96 6.44
CA ILE A 11 33.18 11.45 7.72
C ILE A 11 31.69 11.04 7.61
N ILE A 12 30.88 11.78 6.87
CA ILE A 12 29.47 11.45 6.65
C ILE A 12 29.35 10.18 5.80
N ASN A 13 30.17 10.02 4.77
CA ASN A 13 30.16 8.83 3.93
C ASN A 13 30.73 7.59 4.66
N TYR A 14 31.69 7.76 5.55
CA TYR A 14 32.22 6.68 6.38
C TYR A 14 31.20 6.19 7.43
N ILE A 15 30.47 7.10 8.06
CA ILE A 15 29.42 6.77 9.04
C ILE A 15 28.19 6.15 8.35
N CYS A 16 27.74 6.67 7.21
CA CYS A 16 26.65 6.06 6.45
C CYS A 16 27.01 4.69 5.85
N GLY A 17 28.22 4.52 5.31
CA GLY A 17 28.65 3.27 4.70
C GLY A 17 28.85 2.13 5.73
N HIS A 18 29.27 2.43 6.95
CA HIS A 18 29.45 1.41 8.00
C HIS A 18 28.11 1.00 8.63
N TYR A 19 27.12 1.89 8.70
CA TYR A 19 25.79 1.57 9.24
C TYR A 19 24.98 0.68 8.31
N PHE A 20 25.17 0.79 6.98
CA PHE A 20 24.54 -0.11 6.00
C PHE A 20 25.16 -1.51 5.97
N ASN A 21 26.48 -1.61 6.09
CA ASN A 21 27.18 -2.92 6.04
C ASN A 21 27.05 -3.77 7.31
N THR A 22 26.79 -3.18 8.47
CA THR A 22 26.54 -3.95 9.72
C THR A 22 25.13 -4.48 9.85
N MET A 23 24.17 -3.99 9.05
CA MET A 23 22.82 -4.54 8.99
C MET A 23 22.68 -5.75 8.02
N GLU A 24 23.60 -5.96 7.09
CA GLU A 24 23.54 -7.08 6.15
C GLU A 24 24.16 -8.40 6.69
N SER A 25 24.83 -8.38 7.83
CA SER A 25 25.58 -9.55 8.33
C SER A 25 24.96 -10.32 9.50
N SER A 26 23.75 -10.02 9.95
CA SER A 26 23.06 -10.83 10.94
C SER A 26 22.06 -11.79 10.29
N SER A 27 22.52 -13.03 10.09
CA SER A 27 21.74 -14.17 9.60
C SER A 27 20.53 -14.56 10.49
N LEU A 28 20.33 -13.91 11.61
CA LEU A 28 19.20 -14.10 12.54
C LEU A 28 17.89 -13.43 12.12
N PHE A 29 17.91 -12.54 11.09
CA PHE A 29 16.71 -11.86 10.60
C PHE A 29 16.07 -12.51 9.36
N ARG A 30 16.69 -13.57 8.81
CA ARG A 30 16.16 -14.25 7.60
C ARG A 30 15.16 -15.35 7.90
N ASP A 31 15.23 -15.98 9.06
CA ASP A 31 14.43 -17.19 9.31
C ASP A 31 13.02 -16.89 9.83
N ASP A 32 12.79 -15.82 10.60
CA ASP A 32 11.45 -15.48 11.09
C ASP A 32 10.56 -14.74 10.07
N MET A 33 11.15 -14.11 9.06
CA MET A 33 10.36 -13.46 7.97
C MET A 33 10.02 -14.39 6.82
N SER A 34 10.71 -15.54 6.71
CA SER A 34 10.52 -16.47 5.59
C SER A 34 9.30 -17.39 5.74
N GLU A 35 8.88 -17.71 6.95
CA GLU A 35 7.73 -18.61 7.15
C GLU A 35 6.37 -17.91 7.06
N GLU A 36 6.24 -16.66 7.52
CA GLU A 36 4.98 -15.90 7.35
C GLU A 36 4.79 -15.35 5.92
N GLN A 37 5.87 -15.02 5.21
CA GLN A 37 5.76 -14.56 3.82
C GLN A 37 5.49 -15.68 2.82
N ASN A 38 5.90 -16.91 3.08
CA ASN A 38 5.67 -18.04 2.19
C ASN A 38 4.21 -18.54 2.17
N GLY A 39 3.41 -18.30 3.22
CA GLY A 39 2.00 -18.67 3.25
C GLY A 39 1.10 -17.77 2.42
N ASP A 40 1.38 -16.46 2.32
CA ASP A 40 0.55 -15.49 1.62
C ASP A 40 0.96 -15.29 0.14
N LEU A 41 2.19 -15.62 -0.24
CA LEU A 41 2.70 -15.54 -1.61
C LEU A 41 2.13 -16.61 -2.56
N LEU A 42 1.55 -17.69 -2.02
CA LEU A 42 0.98 -18.78 -2.81
C LEU A 42 -0.43 -18.49 -3.35
N GLU A 43 -1.13 -17.48 -2.83
CA GLU A 43 -2.52 -17.20 -3.20
C GLU A 43 -2.67 -16.09 -4.25
N VAL A 44 -1.71 -15.16 -4.36
CA VAL A 44 -1.68 -14.10 -5.36
C VAL A 44 -0.38 -14.17 -6.15
N GLU A 45 -0.48 -14.15 -7.48
CA GLU A 45 0.66 -14.23 -8.38
C GLU A 45 1.55 -12.99 -8.25
N THR A 46 2.85 -13.22 -8.12
CA THR A 46 3.88 -12.19 -8.31
C THR A 46 4.21 -12.08 -9.79
N GLU A 47 4.51 -10.89 -10.29
CA GLU A 47 4.89 -10.71 -11.70
C GLU A 47 6.13 -11.55 -12.03
N GLU A 48 6.04 -12.33 -13.11
CA GLU A 48 7.17 -13.11 -13.62
C GLU A 48 8.22 -12.16 -14.22
N LYS A 49 9.50 -12.39 -13.91
CA LYS A 49 10.59 -11.66 -14.55
C LYS A 49 10.90 -12.34 -15.89
N GLU A 50 10.73 -11.62 -17.00
CA GLU A 50 11.30 -12.05 -18.27
C GLU A 50 12.82 -12.13 -18.12
N SER A 51 13.41 -13.25 -18.48
CA SER A 51 14.81 -13.63 -18.17
C SER A 51 15.89 -12.72 -18.75
N ASN A 52 15.55 -11.66 -19.50
CA ASN A 52 16.51 -10.78 -20.19
C ASN A 52 16.20 -9.27 -20.10
N GLN A 53 15.24 -8.84 -19.30
CA GLN A 53 15.00 -7.39 -19.13
C GLN A 53 15.39 -6.93 -17.74
N VAL A 54 16.41 -6.07 -17.68
CA VAL A 54 16.65 -5.22 -16.52
C VAL A 54 15.46 -4.28 -16.43
N PHE A 55 14.56 -4.52 -15.45
CA PHE A 55 13.45 -3.64 -15.20
C PHE A 55 13.99 -2.26 -14.83
N ALA A 56 13.91 -1.31 -15.76
CA ALA A 56 13.88 0.09 -15.36
C ALA A 56 12.61 0.27 -14.50
N PRO A 57 12.70 0.93 -13.33
CA PRO A 57 11.50 1.28 -12.56
C PRO A 57 10.50 1.97 -13.50
N GLU A 58 9.21 1.63 -13.39
CA GLU A 58 8.15 2.28 -14.19
C GLU A 58 8.29 3.79 -14.05
N LEU A 59 8.91 4.40 -15.06
CA LEU A 59 9.08 5.84 -15.08
C LEU A 59 7.73 6.47 -15.42
N MET A 60 7.30 7.43 -14.62
CA MET A 60 6.12 8.23 -14.92
C MET A 60 6.27 8.84 -16.32
N GLN A 61 5.41 8.49 -17.27
CA GLN A 61 5.43 9.06 -18.63
C GLN A 61 5.14 10.58 -18.62
N LYS A 62 4.39 11.04 -17.62
CA LYS A 62 4.14 12.46 -17.35
C LYS A 62 4.43 12.73 -15.88
N PRO A 63 5.68 13.05 -15.52
CA PRO A 63 5.99 13.42 -14.16
C PRO A 63 5.18 14.67 -13.76
N PHE A 64 4.73 14.71 -12.50
CA PHE A 64 4.09 15.91 -11.97
C PHE A 64 5.08 17.09 -11.97
N ASN A 65 4.54 18.32 -12.00
CA ASN A 65 5.39 19.51 -11.93
C ASN A 65 6.05 19.62 -10.54
N PRO A 66 7.38 19.55 -10.42
CA PRO A 66 8.08 19.67 -9.14
C PRO A 66 7.78 20.97 -8.38
N ALA A 67 7.39 22.04 -9.07
CA ALA A 67 6.99 23.31 -8.45
C ALA A 67 5.71 23.18 -7.58
N LEU A 68 4.96 22.10 -7.73
CA LEU A 68 3.80 21.79 -6.89
C LEU A 68 4.16 21.13 -5.55
N ILE A 69 5.43 20.77 -5.34
CA ILE A 69 5.91 20.29 -4.06
C ILE A 69 5.95 21.47 -3.09
N SER A 70 5.08 21.44 -2.09
CA SER A 70 5.04 22.46 -1.05
C SER A 70 5.21 21.79 0.31
N ILE A 71 6.40 21.96 0.89
CA ILE A 71 6.78 21.36 2.18
C ILE A 71 7.41 22.47 3.04
N ARG A 72 6.96 22.60 4.29
CA ARG A 72 7.61 23.43 5.31
C ARG A 72 8.40 22.55 6.28
N THR A 73 9.44 23.11 6.84
CA THR A 73 10.30 22.46 7.84
C THR A 73 10.15 23.17 9.16
N GLU A 74 9.94 22.40 10.22
CA GLU A 74 9.86 22.89 11.59
C GLU A 74 10.80 22.07 12.49
N THR A 75 11.20 22.66 13.63
CA THR A 75 12.06 21.98 14.62
C THR A 75 11.45 22.07 16.02
N PRO A 76 10.25 21.50 16.24
CA PRO A 76 9.62 21.51 17.54
C PRO A 76 10.39 20.63 18.54
N SER A 77 10.12 20.85 19.84
CA SER A 77 10.48 19.88 20.87
C SER A 77 9.57 18.67 20.83
N LEU A 78 10.02 17.54 21.36
CA LEU A 78 9.16 16.37 21.54
C LEU A 78 7.95 16.69 22.43
N ASP A 79 8.07 17.61 23.39
CA ASP A 79 6.94 18.05 24.21
C ASP A 79 5.80 18.59 23.37
N THR A 80 6.10 19.43 22.36
CA THR A 80 5.10 19.95 21.42
C THR A 80 4.36 18.83 20.67
N LEU A 81 5.09 17.79 20.21
CA LEU A 81 4.46 16.66 19.53
C LEU A 81 3.65 15.77 20.48
N ILE A 82 4.14 15.61 21.74
CA ILE A 82 3.43 14.87 22.79
C ILE A 82 2.12 15.57 23.12
N ASP A 83 2.15 16.89 23.34
CA ASP A 83 0.95 17.68 23.63
C ASP A 83 -0.10 17.56 22.51
N ARG A 84 0.33 17.62 21.25
CA ARG A 84 -0.58 17.43 20.10
C ARG A 84 -1.18 16.01 20.04
N MET A 85 -0.43 14.99 20.48
CA MET A 85 -0.94 13.61 20.55
C MET A 85 -1.89 13.39 21.73
N GLU A 86 -1.79 14.20 22.78
CA GLU A 86 -2.61 14.11 24.00
C GLU A 86 -3.95 14.83 23.87
N GLN A 87 -4.08 15.78 22.92
CA GLN A 87 -5.36 16.47 22.68
C GLN A 87 -6.50 15.51 22.33
N GLU A 88 -7.73 15.88 22.71
CA GLU A 88 -8.94 15.13 22.33
C GLU A 88 -9.91 16.06 21.55
N PRO A 89 -10.11 15.83 20.23
CA PRO A 89 -9.46 14.82 19.41
C PRO A 89 -7.98 15.09 19.18
N SER A 90 -7.16 14.03 19.04
CA SER A 90 -5.72 14.16 18.77
C SER A 90 -5.44 14.99 17.52
N GLU A 91 -4.54 15.95 17.62
CA GLU A 91 -4.09 16.77 16.50
C GLU A 91 -3.08 16.05 15.59
N ILE A 92 -2.44 14.98 16.07
CA ILE A 92 -1.60 14.09 15.27
C ILE A 92 -2.33 12.76 15.12
N GLU A 93 -2.74 12.45 13.91
CA GLU A 93 -3.45 11.22 13.62
C GLU A 93 -2.49 10.05 13.53
N LEU A 94 -2.39 9.30 14.63
CA LEU A 94 -1.67 8.03 14.67
C LEU A 94 -2.52 6.87 14.16
N ASN A 95 -3.88 7.03 14.17
CA ASN A 95 -4.85 5.98 13.92
C ASN A 95 -6.03 6.47 13.09
N THR A 96 -6.03 6.22 11.79
CA THR A 96 -7.17 6.51 10.93
C THR A 96 -8.14 5.34 10.76
N SER A 97 -7.75 4.14 11.19
CA SER A 97 -8.62 2.96 11.16
C SER A 97 -8.05 1.84 12.02
N THR A 98 -8.90 0.86 12.35
CA THR A 98 -8.52 -0.41 13.01
C THR A 98 -7.37 -1.14 12.31
N TYR A 99 -7.10 -0.81 11.04
CA TYR A 99 -6.00 -1.37 10.27
C TYR A 99 -4.64 -0.82 10.70
N PHE A 100 -4.50 0.50 10.87
CA PHE A 100 -3.26 1.11 11.37
C PHE A 100 -3.01 0.80 12.85
N GLN A 101 -4.06 0.52 13.65
CA GLN A 101 -3.88 0.08 15.04
C GLN A 101 -3.08 -1.21 15.16
N ARG A 102 -3.20 -2.13 14.18
CA ARG A 102 -2.35 -3.34 14.13
C ARG A 102 -0.88 -3.01 13.84
N HIS A 103 -0.61 -1.88 13.19
CA HIS A 103 0.74 -1.45 12.83
C HIS A 103 1.40 -0.52 13.85
N GLU A 104 0.65 0.06 14.80
CA GLU A 104 1.23 0.87 15.89
C GLU A 104 2.19 0.07 16.79
N ASN A 105 1.97 -1.22 16.93
CA ASN A 105 2.71 -2.09 17.84
C ASN A 105 3.64 -3.09 17.14
N LEU A 106 4.10 -2.79 15.94
CA LEU A 106 5.03 -3.68 15.20
C LEU A 106 6.43 -3.72 15.82
N TRP A 107 6.82 -2.68 16.53
CA TRP A 107 8.10 -2.71 17.24
C TRP A 107 7.96 -3.46 18.55
N THR A 108 8.92 -4.35 18.81
CA THR A 108 9.06 -5.03 20.09
C THR A 108 9.34 -4.00 21.19
N GLU A 109 9.12 -4.38 22.44
CA GLU A 109 9.42 -3.51 23.61
C GLU A 109 10.89 -3.11 23.63
N GLU A 110 11.79 -4.01 23.23
CA GLU A 110 13.24 -3.74 23.13
C GLU A 110 13.50 -2.64 22.09
N LYS A 111 12.89 -2.72 20.91
CA LYS A 111 13.10 -1.73 19.85
C LYS A 111 12.53 -0.35 20.23
N LYS A 112 11.37 -0.34 20.91
CA LYS A 112 10.80 0.89 21.49
C LYS A 112 11.71 1.48 22.56
N SER A 113 12.25 0.63 23.45
CA SER A 113 13.14 1.05 24.53
C SER A 113 14.45 1.63 24.00
N ARG A 114 15.05 1.05 22.96
CA ARG A 114 16.25 1.58 22.30
C ARG A 114 16.02 2.94 21.64
N LEU A 115 14.80 3.21 21.15
CA LEU A 115 14.47 4.57 20.70
C LEU A 115 14.50 5.56 21.86
N ILE A 116 13.90 5.21 23.01
CA ILE A 116 13.91 6.06 24.19
C ILE A 116 15.35 6.26 24.70
N GLU A 117 16.15 5.20 24.71
CA GLU A 117 17.57 5.28 25.03
C GLU A 117 18.31 6.25 24.10
N SER A 118 18.06 6.16 22.76
CA SER A 118 18.66 7.06 21.77
C SER A 118 18.33 8.53 22.07
N ILE A 119 17.10 8.84 22.50
CA ILE A 119 16.71 10.18 22.92
C ILE A 119 17.51 10.61 24.18
N LEU A 120 17.62 9.72 25.15
CA LEU A 120 18.30 10.00 26.43
C LEU A 120 19.82 10.20 26.27
N ILE A 121 20.46 9.51 25.32
CA ILE A 121 21.88 9.73 24.99
C ILE A 121 22.07 10.81 23.93
N ARG A 122 21.01 11.55 23.57
CA ARG A 122 21.00 12.65 22.58
C ARG A 122 21.43 12.24 21.17
N PHE A 123 21.13 11.01 20.79
CA PHE A 123 21.35 10.58 19.41
C PHE A 123 20.36 11.29 18.48
N PRO A 124 20.78 11.80 17.31
CA PRO A 124 19.88 12.49 16.40
C PRO A 124 18.82 11.51 15.86
N LEU A 125 17.55 11.89 16.00
CA LEU A 125 16.46 11.12 15.43
C LEU A 125 16.28 11.45 13.95
N PRO A 126 15.95 10.46 13.09
CA PRO A 126 15.50 10.74 11.74
C PRO A 126 14.28 11.67 11.75
N ALA A 127 14.17 12.53 10.72
CA ALA A 127 13.06 13.47 10.61
C ALA A 127 11.69 12.77 10.59
N PHE A 128 10.68 13.47 11.09
CA PHE A 128 9.29 13.08 10.98
C PHE A 128 8.65 13.75 9.77
N TYR A 129 7.71 13.07 9.14
CA TYR A 129 7.00 13.62 7.99
C TYR A 129 5.48 13.55 8.22
N PHE A 130 4.82 14.69 7.99
CA PHE A 130 3.38 14.82 8.16
C PHE A 130 2.71 15.39 6.90
N ASP A 131 1.47 15.00 6.64
CA ASP A 131 0.56 15.73 5.78
C ASP A 131 -0.24 16.71 6.66
N GLY A 132 0.03 17.99 6.50
CA GLY A 132 -0.65 19.11 7.17
C GLY A 132 -1.73 19.73 6.31
N SER A 133 -2.41 18.96 5.47
CA SER A 133 -3.52 19.45 4.65
C SER A 133 -4.70 19.98 5.47
N ASP A 134 -4.89 19.41 6.64
CA ASP A 134 -5.73 19.94 7.70
C ASP A 134 -4.83 20.47 8.82
N ASP A 135 -4.82 21.78 9.02
CA ASP A 135 -3.99 22.41 10.06
C ASP A 135 -4.35 21.94 11.48
N LYS A 136 -5.58 21.46 11.67
CA LYS A 136 -6.05 20.94 12.96
C LYS A 136 -5.68 19.47 13.19
N ARG A 137 -5.31 18.77 12.13
CA ARG A 137 -5.10 17.31 12.21
C ARG A 137 -4.05 16.86 11.22
N TRP A 138 -2.85 16.62 11.70
CA TRP A 138 -1.75 16.14 10.88
C TRP A 138 -1.75 14.63 10.74
N LEU A 139 -1.68 14.15 9.51
CA LEU A 139 -1.53 12.72 9.22
C LEU A 139 -0.05 12.34 9.19
N VAL A 140 0.33 11.29 9.92
CA VAL A 140 1.71 10.80 9.90
C VAL A 140 2.02 10.11 8.57
N VAL A 141 3.04 10.60 7.87
CA VAL A 141 3.58 10.03 6.62
C VAL A 141 4.74 9.08 6.89
N ASP A 142 5.69 9.52 7.72
CA ASP A 142 6.79 8.71 8.24
C ASP A 142 7.09 9.05 9.70
N GLY A 143 7.53 8.04 10.43
CA GLY A 143 7.79 8.15 11.86
C GLY A 143 6.69 7.61 12.76
N LEU A 144 5.69 6.94 12.21
CA LEU A 144 4.56 6.38 12.98
C LEU A 144 5.03 5.50 14.16
N GLN A 145 5.93 4.55 13.91
CA GLN A 145 6.45 3.66 14.97
C GLN A 145 7.22 4.41 16.04
N ARG A 146 7.96 5.46 15.66
CA ARG A 146 8.70 6.32 16.59
C ARG A 146 7.74 7.13 17.45
N LEU A 147 6.73 7.77 16.85
CA LEU A 147 5.71 8.51 17.59
C LEU A 147 4.90 7.60 18.50
N SER A 148 4.48 6.43 18.02
CA SER A 148 3.76 5.44 18.81
C SER A 148 4.59 4.95 20.01
N SER A 149 5.91 4.77 19.83
CA SER A 149 6.81 4.39 20.92
C SER A 149 6.94 5.49 21.98
N ILE A 150 7.08 6.74 21.55
CA ILE A 150 7.13 7.91 22.44
C ILE A 150 5.79 8.03 23.18
N ARG A 151 4.67 7.94 22.48
CA ARG A 151 3.33 7.96 23.09
C ARG A 151 3.16 6.84 24.12
N HIS A 152 3.53 5.60 23.75
CA HIS A 152 3.44 4.44 24.64
C HIS A 152 4.28 4.64 25.91
N PHE A 153 5.47 5.23 25.78
CA PHE A 153 6.34 5.46 26.94
C PHE A 153 5.85 6.60 27.82
N VAL A 154 5.44 7.73 27.23
CA VAL A 154 5.15 8.97 27.96
C VAL A 154 3.70 9.07 28.42
N LEU A 155 2.73 8.69 27.55
CA LEU A 155 1.32 8.95 27.77
C LEU A 155 0.52 7.72 28.23
N GLU A 156 0.96 6.49 27.90
CA GLU A 156 0.19 5.29 28.26
C GLU A 156 0.35 4.97 29.76
N LYS A 157 -0.79 5.02 30.49
CA LYS A 157 -0.80 4.79 31.95
C LYS A 157 -1.32 3.41 32.34
N LYS A 158 -2.16 2.77 31.53
CA LYS A 158 -2.73 1.46 31.88
C LYS A 158 -1.75 0.31 31.70
N LYS A 159 -0.95 0.37 30.61
CA LYS A 159 0.11 -0.60 30.29
C LYS A 159 1.35 0.17 29.84
N PRO A 160 2.06 0.83 30.79
CA PRO A 160 3.20 1.66 30.44
C PRO A 160 4.34 0.80 29.88
N LEU A 161 5.04 1.32 28.89
CA LEU A 161 6.26 0.69 28.39
C LEU A 161 7.31 0.68 29.51
N ARG A 162 7.85 -0.50 29.81
CA ARG A 162 9.03 -0.66 30.65
C ARG A 162 10.26 -0.78 29.78
N LEU A 163 11.31 -0.01 30.06
CA LEU A 163 12.54 -0.03 29.30
C LEU A 163 13.18 -1.43 29.38
N LYS A 164 13.56 -1.98 28.23
CA LYS A 164 14.08 -3.33 28.12
C LYS A 164 15.13 -3.46 27.01
N GLY A 165 16.17 -4.21 27.28
CA GLY A 165 17.25 -4.46 26.33
C GLY A 165 18.06 -3.21 25.99
N LEU A 166 18.34 -2.38 26.99
CA LEU A 166 19.16 -1.17 26.86
C LEU A 166 20.64 -1.52 26.69
N GLU A 167 21.34 -0.74 25.86
CA GLU A 167 22.75 -0.98 25.55
C GLU A 167 23.68 -0.08 26.39
N PHE A 168 23.30 1.17 26.63
CA PHE A 168 24.12 2.19 27.28
C PHE A 168 23.61 2.53 28.68
N LEU A 169 22.30 2.67 28.86
CA LEU A 169 21.67 3.13 30.09
C LEU A 169 21.06 1.96 30.88
N THR A 170 21.84 0.91 31.09
CA THR A 170 21.39 -0.34 31.74
C THR A 170 20.79 -0.12 33.13
N GLN A 171 21.19 0.97 33.83
CA GLN A 171 20.61 1.36 35.13
C GLN A 171 19.15 1.81 35.05
N LEU A 172 18.61 2.03 33.83
CA LEU A 172 17.22 2.37 33.58
C LEU A 172 16.39 1.16 33.19
N GLU A 173 16.98 -0.03 33.11
CA GLU A 173 16.28 -1.27 32.77
C GLU A 173 15.08 -1.49 33.69
N GLY A 174 13.93 -1.82 33.11
CA GLY A 174 12.66 -2.06 33.82
C GLY A 174 11.92 -0.81 34.27
N LYS A 175 12.50 0.41 34.14
CA LYS A 175 11.81 1.65 34.52
C LYS A 175 10.77 2.07 33.49
N THR A 176 9.68 2.62 34.00
CA THR A 176 8.67 3.36 33.20
C THR A 176 9.02 4.86 33.15
N TYR A 177 8.29 5.63 32.32
CA TYR A 177 8.46 7.07 32.27
C TYR A 177 8.25 7.74 33.64
N ASP A 178 7.23 7.31 34.41
CA ASP A 178 6.94 7.92 35.71
C ASP A 178 8.03 7.65 36.77
N GLU A 179 8.77 6.55 36.61
CA GLU A 179 9.89 6.16 37.49
C GLU A 179 11.23 6.81 37.10
N LEU A 180 11.29 7.59 36.01
CA LEU A 180 12.47 8.34 35.63
C LEU A 180 12.66 9.60 36.51
N ASP A 181 13.90 9.98 36.69
CA ASP A 181 14.26 11.25 37.34
C ASP A 181 13.78 12.47 36.54
N ARG A 182 13.54 13.57 37.21
CA ARG A 182 13.03 14.81 36.62
C ARG A 182 13.88 15.31 35.46
N ASP A 183 15.19 15.19 35.56
CA ASP A 183 16.10 15.67 34.52
C ASP A 183 16.03 14.82 33.25
N LEU A 184 15.86 13.50 33.36
CA LEU A 184 15.66 12.63 32.23
C LEU A 184 14.30 12.89 31.54
N LYS A 185 13.24 13.13 32.31
CA LYS A 185 11.92 13.54 31.77
C LYS A 185 12.03 14.86 31.01
N ARG A 186 12.76 15.85 31.57
CA ARG A 186 13.02 17.14 30.91
C ARG A 186 13.84 16.96 29.64
N LEU A 187 14.81 16.07 29.63
CA LEU A 187 15.64 15.79 28.47
C LEU A 187 14.80 15.21 27.34
N ILE A 188 13.95 14.22 27.62
CA ILE A 188 13.02 13.64 26.62
C ILE A 188 12.14 14.75 26.03
N LYS A 189 11.43 15.49 26.87
CA LYS A 189 10.50 16.53 26.45
C LYS A 189 11.20 17.67 25.68
N GLY A 190 12.39 18.08 26.10
CA GLY A 190 13.16 19.14 25.48
C GLY A 190 13.93 18.75 24.21
N THR A 191 13.96 17.48 23.84
CA THR A 191 14.66 17.04 22.64
C THR A 191 13.99 17.64 21.39
N SER A 192 14.78 18.40 20.60
CA SER A 192 14.32 18.97 19.33
C SER A 192 14.37 17.90 18.22
N VAL A 193 13.35 17.88 17.38
CA VAL A 193 13.24 16.98 16.23
C VAL A 193 12.95 17.75 14.95
N VAL A 194 13.43 17.23 13.84
CA VAL A 194 13.12 17.81 12.52
C VAL A 194 11.79 17.26 12.03
N VAL A 195 10.92 18.15 11.59
CA VAL A 195 9.58 17.82 11.09
C VAL A 195 9.40 18.45 9.71
N TYR A 196 9.07 17.63 8.72
CA TYR A 196 8.65 18.08 7.41
C TYR A 196 7.13 17.97 7.29
N ILE A 197 6.49 19.05 6.91
CA ILE A 197 5.02 19.13 6.82
C ILE A 197 4.63 19.49 5.39
N ILE A 198 3.88 18.59 4.73
CA ILE A 198 3.31 18.86 3.41
C ILE A 198 2.17 19.85 3.58
N ASN A 199 2.26 20.99 2.88
CA ASN A 199 1.32 22.08 3.04
C ASN A 199 -0.05 21.78 2.40
N PRO A 200 -1.13 22.43 2.89
CA PRO A 200 -2.43 22.46 2.23
C PRO A 200 -2.31 22.86 0.74
N GLY A 201 -3.18 22.30 -0.11
CA GLY A 201 -3.19 22.60 -1.54
C GLY A 201 -2.20 21.78 -2.39
N THR A 202 -1.31 21.00 -1.79
CA THR A 202 -0.46 20.04 -2.54
C THR A 202 -1.36 18.98 -3.20
N PRO A 203 -1.31 18.78 -4.54
CA PRO A 203 -2.13 17.81 -5.24
C PRO A 203 -1.92 16.37 -4.73
N ALA A 204 -2.97 15.55 -4.79
CA ALA A 204 -2.95 14.20 -4.23
C ALA A 204 -1.93 13.26 -4.90
N ASP A 205 -1.71 13.40 -6.21
CA ASP A 205 -0.70 12.66 -6.96
C ASP A 205 0.74 13.05 -6.56
N VAL A 206 0.96 14.34 -6.29
CA VAL A 206 2.23 14.84 -5.73
C VAL A 206 2.47 14.28 -4.35
N LYS A 207 1.47 14.34 -3.46
CA LYS A 207 1.54 13.76 -2.12
C LYS A 207 1.83 12.26 -2.16
N PHE A 208 1.13 11.51 -3.00
CA PHE A 208 1.36 10.08 -3.16
C PHE A 208 2.82 9.78 -3.50
N ASN A 209 3.38 10.52 -4.45
CA ASN A 209 4.78 10.35 -4.85
C ASN A 209 5.78 10.74 -3.75
N ILE A 210 5.47 11.80 -2.99
CA ILE A 210 6.27 12.18 -1.81
C ILE A 210 6.25 11.03 -0.79
N PHE A 211 5.07 10.50 -0.45
CA PHE A 211 4.92 9.40 0.51
C PHE A 211 5.66 8.14 0.05
N LYS A 212 5.52 7.77 -1.22
CA LYS A 212 6.19 6.61 -1.80
C LYS A 212 7.73 6.72 -1.72
N ARG A 213 8.28 7.93 -1.88
CA ARG A 213 9.74 8.17 -1.82
C ARG A 213 10.30 8.30 -0.42
N ILE A 214 9.53 8.88 0.51
CA ILE A 214 9.96 9.07 1.90
C ILE A 214 9.92 7.75 2.66
N ASN A 215 8.92 6.91 2.40
CA ASN A 215 8.65 5.67 3.11
C ASN A 215 9.62 4.55 2.70
N THR A 216 10.94 4.81 2.79
CA THR A 216 11.99 3.87 2.40
C THR A 216 12.74 3.27 3.60
N GLY A 217 12.51 3.78 4.82
CA GLY A 217 13.21 3.36 6.03
C GLY A 217 12.27 2.77 7.07
N GLY A 218 12.22 1.46 7.21
CA GLY A 218 11.37 0.80 8.20
C GLY A 218 10.34 -0.13 7.57
N LEU A 219 9.14 -0.24 8.16
CA LEU A 219 8.04 -0.99 7.54
C LEU A 219 7.42 -0.14 6.42
N VAL A 220 7.85 -0.41 5.21
CA VAL A 220 7.40 0.30 4.00
C VAL A 220 5.90 0.10 3.81
N LEU A 221 5.11 1.19 3.76
CA LEU A 221 3.68 1.11 3.43
C LEU A 221 3.48 0.63 1.99
N THR A 222 2.48 -0.22 1.77
CA THR A 222 2.07 -0.58 0.41
C THR A 222 1.45 0.62 -0.29
N PRO A 223 1.43 0.65 -1.63
CA PRO A 223 0.75 1.72 -2.37
C PRO A 223 -0.73 1.89 -1.97
N GLN A 224 -1.42 0.80 -1.62
CA GLN A 224 -2.82 0.89 -1.19
C GLN A 224 -2.98 1.44 0.23
N GLU A 225 -2.04 1.15 1.12
CA GLU A 225 -2.00 1.77 2.46
C GLU A 225 -1.76 3.29 2.35
N ILE A 226 -0.85 3.72 1.45
CA ILE A 226 -0.62 5.14 1.16
C ILE A 226 -1.91 5.79 0.61
N ARG A 227 -2.59 5.17 -0.36
CA ARG A 227 -3.86 5.68 -0.89
C ARG A 227 -4.94 5.76 0.18
N HIS A 228 -5.05 4.75 1.04
CA HIS A 228 -6.01 4.76 2.15
C HIS A 228 -5.76 5.93 3.10
N ALA A 229 -4.51 6.25 3.39
CA ALA A 229 -4.14 7.39 4.23
C ALA A 229 -4.48 8.74 3.56
N LEU A 230 -4.20 8.88 2.25
CA LEU A 230 -4.41 10.12 1.51
C LEU A 230 -5.88 10.43 1.18
N PHE A 231 -6.68 9.39 0.96
CA PHE A 231 -8.08 9.51 0.52
C PHE A 231 -9.05 9.05 1.62
N GLN A 232 -8.99 9.72 2.77
CA GLN A 232 -9.89 9.47 3.90
C GLN A 232 -11.37 9.76 3.56
N GLY A 233 -12.28 9.22 4.36
CA GLY A 233 -13.72 9.49 4.21
C GLY A 233 -14.40 8.59 3.17
N VAL A 234 -15.10 9.17 2.20
CA VAL A 234 -15.88 8.42 1.21
C VAL A 234 -15.04 7.45 0.39
N PRO A 235 -13.88 7.84 -0.19
CA PRO A 235 -13.10 6.94 -1.01
C PRO A 235 -12.63 5.68 -0.28
N SER A 236 -12.05 5.86 0.91
CA SER A 236 -11.54 4.73 1.70
C SER A 236 -12.63 3.80 2.17
N ARG A 237 -13.78 4.35 2.59
CA ARG A 237 -14.93 3.54 3.00
C ARG A 237 -15.51 2.76 1.84
N PHE A 238 -15.68 3.40 0.68
CA PHE A 238 -16.24 2.75 -0.50
C PHE A 238 -15.37 1.58 -0.97
N ILE A 239 -14.05 1.77 -1.04
CA ILE A 239 -13.11 0.67 -1.37
C ILE A 239 -13.20 -0.46 -0.34
N ALA A 240 -13.31 -0.12 0.95
CA ALA A 240 -13.48 -1.13 2.00
C ALA A 240 -14.82 -1.88 1.87
N GLU A 241 -15.90 -1.18 1.53
CA GLU A 241 -17.21 -1.80 1.27
C GLU A 241 -17.14 -2.81 0.11
N LEU A 242 -16.49 -2.46 -1.00
CA LEU A 242 -16.31 -3.38 -2.13
C LEU A 242 -15.48 -4.61 -1.71
N ALA A 243 -14.40 -4.42 -0.97
CA ALA A 243 -13.53 -5.50 -0.51
C ALA A 243 -14.22 -6.45 0.51
N GLU A 244 -15.19 -5.95 1.26
CA GLU A 244 -15.94 -6.74 2.25
C GLU A 244 -17.16 -7.48 1.64
N MET A 245 -17.50 -7.24 0.38
CA MET A 245 -18.64 -7.90 -0.28
C MET A 245 -18.46 -9.40 -0.34
N GLU A 246 -19.51 -10.15 -0.03
CA GLU A 246 -19.49 -11.60 -0.03
C GLU A 246 -19.26 -12.17 -1.43
N GLU A 247 -19.81 -11.53 -2.47
CA GLU A 247 -19.62 -11.91 -3.88
C GLU A 247 -18.14 -11.80 -4.30
N PHE A 248 -17.41 -10.79 -3.82
CA PHE A 248 -15.98 -10.65 -4.05
C PHE A 248 -15.18 -11.74 -3.34
N LYS A 249 -15.47 -11.99 -2.06
CA LYS A 249 -14.81 -13.04 -1.28
C LYS A 249 -15.05 -14.43 -1.88
N ALA A 250 -16.28 -14.72 -2.27
CA ALA A 250 -16.65 -16.00 -2.90
C ALA A 250 -15.98 -16.17 -4.25
N ALA A 251 -16.00 -15.15 -5.13
CA ALA A 251 -15.37 -15.20 -6.46
C ALA A 251 -13.84 -15.36 -6.38
N THR A 252 -13.21 -14.85 -5.34
CA THR A 252 -11.78 -15.00 -5.07
C THR A 252 -11.46 -16.21 -4.18
N THR A 253 -12.48 -17.04 -3.89
CA THR A 253 -12.35 -18.25 -3.04
C THR A 253 -11.80 -17.96 -1.66
N TYR A 254 -12.10 -16.78 -1.08
CA TYR A 254 -11.61 -16.28 0.21
C TYR A 254 -10.07 -16.26 0.31
N SER A 255 -9.38 -16.25 -0.83
CA SER A 255 -7.91 -16.32 -0.89
C SER A 255 -7.24 -14.97 -0.65
N ILE A 256 -7.96 -13.85 -0.79
CA ILE A 256 -7.41 -12.52 -0.59
C ILE A 256 -7.60 -12.12 0.87
N LYS A 257 -6.49 -12.05 1.60
CA LYS A 257 -6.52 -11.58 2.98
C LYS A 257 -6.50 -10.06 3.03
N SER A 258 -7.08 -9.49 4.09
CA SER A 258 -7.04 -8.04 4.35
C SER A 258 -5.66 -7.54 4.81
N HIS A 259 -4.69 -8.46 4.97
CA HIS A 259 -3.33 -8.10 5.35
C HIS A 259 -2.73 -7.10 4.34
N ARG A 260 -2.14 -6.02 4.83
CA ARG A 260 -1.53 -4.96 4.03
C ARG A 260 -2.48 -4.36 2.97
N MET A 261 -3.80 -4.39 3.21
CA MET A 261 -4.86 -3.89 2.32
C MET A 261 -4.86 -4.53 0.92
N LEU A 262 -4.44 -5.79 0.80
CA LEU A 262 -4.40 -6.49 -0.47
C LEU A 262 -5.80 -6.63 -1.10
N ASP A 263 -6.82 -6.91 -0.29
CA ASP A 263 -8.23 -6.94 -0.68
C ASP A 263 -8.70 -5.60 -1.28
N ARG A 264 -8.31 -4.50 -0.65
CA ARG A 264 -8.62 -3.14 -1.10
C ARG A 264 -7.82 -2.75 -2.35
N ASP A 265 -6.62 -3.29 -2.55
CA ASP A 265 -5.86 -3.10 -3.80
C ASP A 265 -6.63 -3.71 -4.99
N PHE A 266 -7.17 -4.93 -4.83
CA PHE A 266 -8.01 -5.55 -5.85
C PHE A 266 -9.29 -4.73 -6.12
N ALA A 267 -10.02 -4.34 -5.09
CA ALA A 267 -11.23 -3.51 -5.23
C ALA A 267 -10.94 -2.17 -5.94
N ASN A 268 -9.81 -1.53 -5.63
CA ASN A 268 -9.41 -0.28 -6.26
C ASN A 268 -8.97 -0.46 -7.73
N ARG A 269 -8.34 -1.59 -8.08
CA ARG A 269 -8.04 -1.94 -9.48
C ARG A 269 -9.32 -2.05 -10.31
N PHE A 270 -10.33 -2.76 -9.80
CA PHE A 270 -11.65 -2.78 -10.43
C PHE A 270 -12.20 -1.36 -10.60
N LEU A 271 -12.30 -0.58 -9.52
CA LEU A 271 -12.86 0.77 -9.56
C LEU A 271 -12.19 1.63 -10.64
N SER A 272 -10.87 1.55 -10.73
CA SER A 272 -10.08 2.38 -11.63
C SER A 272 -10.38 2.12 -13.10
N PHE A 273 -10.37 0.87 -13.53
CA PHE A 273 -10.68 0.49 -14.92
C PHE A 273 -12.19 0.47 -15.22
N TYR A 274 -13.04 0.42 -14.20
CA TYR A 274 -14.47 0.61 -14.37
C TYR A 274 -14.82 2.07 -14.66
N MET A 275 -14.23 3.01 -13.91
CA MET A 275 -14.50 4.44 -14.02
C MET A 275 -13.83 5.11 -15.22
N PHE A 276 -12.68 4.63 -15.62
CA PHE A 276 -11.92 5.18 -16.74
C PHE A 276 -11.76 4.13 -17.85
N PRO A 277 -11.97 4.51 -19.13
CA PRO A 277 -11.70 3.61 -20.24
C PRO A 277 -10.24 3.14 -20.23
N PHE A 278 -10.00 1.85 -20.47
CA PHE A 278 -8.65 1.29 -20.47
C PHE A 278 -7.78 1.89 -21.57
N GLU A 279 -8.36 2.37 -22.66
CA GLU A 279 -7.66 3.10 -23.74
C GLU A 279 -7.04 4.41 -23.25
N SER A 280 -7.66 5.02 -22.25
CA SER A 280 -7.17 6.26 -21.61
C SER A 280 -6.08 6.02 -20.57
N TYR A 281 -5.78 4.76 -20.25
CA TYR A 281 -4.76 4.41 -19.28
C TYR A 281 -3.39 4.94 -19.69
N GLN A 282 -2.73 5.61 -18.75
CA GLN A 282 -1.34 6.04 -18.86
C GLN A 282 -0.59 5.50 -17.63
N PRO A 283 0.59 4.91 -17.80
CA PRO A 283 1.45 4.60 -16.65
C PRO A 283 1.76 5.88 -15.83
N ASP A 284 1.87 5.84 -14.49
CA ASP A 284 1.89 4.60 -13.70
C ASP A 284 0.50 4.22 -13.19
N LEU A 285 0.35 2.95 -12.83
CA LEU A 285 -0.89 2.39 -12.29
C LEU A 285 -1.27 3.04 -10.95
N ASP A 286 -0.31 3.38 -10.11
CA ASP A 286 -0.54 4.00 -8.81
C ASP A 286 -1.24 5.36 -8.93
N THR A 287 -0.81 6.18 -9.87
CA THR A 287 -1.45 7.47 -10.18
C THR A 287 -2.86 7.24 -10.74
N PHE A 288 -3.04 6.25 -11.61
CA PHE A 288 -4.34 5.90 -12.19
C PHE A 288 -5.34 5.47 -11.11
N MET A 289 -4.93 4.61 -10.19
CA MET A 289 -5.74 4.16 -9.06
C MET A 289 -6.06 5.29 -8.07
N SER A 290 -5.12 6.20 -7.84
CA SER A 290 -5.34 7.36 -6.99
C SER A 290 -6.37 8.33 -7.58
N LYS A 291 -6.38 8.54 -8.89
CA LYS A 291 -7.39 9.35 -9.60
C LYS A 291 -8.80 8.77 -9.46
N ALA A 292 -8.94 7.44 -9.50
CA ALA A 292 -10.24 6.79 -9.31
C ALA A 292 -10.78 7.01 -7.90
N MET A 293 -9.95 6.85 -6.88
CA MET A 293 -10.34 7.15 -5.50
C MET A 293 -10.73 8.62 -5.33
N ALA A 294 -9.92 9.55 -5.84
CA ALA A 294 -10.23 10.99 -5.78
C ALA A 294 -11.58 11.32 -6.41
N LYS A 295 -11.92 10.68 -7.54
CA LYS A 295 -13.19 10.92 -8.24
C LYS A 295 -14.40 10.53 -7.41
N THR A 296 -14.31 9.55 -6.52
CA THR A 296 -15.44 9.15 -5.66
C THR A 296 -15.86 10.20 -4.65
N ILE A 297 -15.01 11.21 -4.36
CA ILE A 297 -15.32 12.29 -3.40
C ILE A 297 -16.57 13.10 -3.83
N GLY A 298 -16.73 13.31 -5.14
CA GLY A 298 -17.87 14.10 -5.69
C GLY A 298 -19.04 13.26 -6.18
N MET A 299 -19.03 11.92 -5.97
CA MET A 299 -20.10 11.04 -6.46
C MET A 299 -21.27 11.00 -5.49
N SER A 300 -22.47 10.89 -6.07
CA SER A 300 -23.70 10.67 -5.30
C SER A 300 -23.76 9.24 -4.75
N ARG A 301 -24.66 9.02 -3.78
CA ARG A 301 -24.88 7.69 -3.22
C ARG A 301 -25.36 6.70 -4.29
N GLU A 302 -26.27 7.15 -5.15
CA GLU A 302 -26.84 6.33 -6.24
C GLU A 302 -25.75 5.89 -7.23
N GLU A 303 -24.81 6.77 -7.56
CA GLU A 303 -23.69 6.44 -8.43
C GLU A 303 -22.77 5.38 -7.79
N LEU A 304 -22.47 5.52 -6.51
CA LEU A 304 -21.67 4.55 -5.76
C LEU A 304 -22.39 3.20 -5.62
N ASP A 305 -23.70 3.22 -5.31
CA ASP A 305 -24.53 2.01 -5.19
C ASP A 305 -24.63 1.27 -6.55
N LYS A 306 -24.68 2.00 -7.67
CA LYS A 306 -24.61 1.41 -9.02
C LYS A 306 -23.29 0.68 -9.25
N ILE A 307 -22.16 1.30 -8.95
CA ILE A 307 -20.83 0.66 -9.09
C ILE A 307 -20.76 -0.61 -8.24
N LYS A 308 -21.29 -0.55 -7.02
CA LYS A 308 -21.35 -1.68 -6.09
C LYS A 308 -22.19 -2.83 -6.66
N ALA A 309 -23.36 -2.53 -7.23
CA ALA A 309 -24.23 -3.53 -7.86
C ALA A 309 -23.58 -4.18 -9.10
N ASP A 310 -22.93 -3.37 -9.95
CA ASP A 310 -22.23 -3.86 -11.14
C ASP A 310 -21.01 -4.72 -10.75
N PHE A 311 -20.30 -4.35 -9.68
CA PHE A 311 -19.22 -5.15 -9.11
C PHE A 311 -19.72 -6.50 -8.61
N ALA A 312 -20.80 -6.51 -7.80
CA ALA A 312 -21.43 -7.75 -7.32
C ALA A 312 -21.81 -8.68 -8.47
N ALA A 313 -22.52 -8.14 -9.47
CA ALA A 313 -22.95 -8.91 -10.63
C ALA A 313 -21.77 -9.50 -11.42
N SER A 314 -20.68 -8.74 -11.54
CA SER A 314 -19.45 -9.22 -12.16
C SER A 314 -18.80 -10.36 -11.35
N MET A 315 -18.73 -10.25 -10.04
CA MET A 315 -18.16 -11.28 -9.18
C MET A 315 -18.95 -12.58 -9.27
N VAL A 316 -20.28 -12.49 -9.22
CA VAL A 316 -21.18 -13.63 -9.40
C VAL A 316 -20.98 -14.30 -10.77
N LEU A 317 -20.87 -13.51 -11.85
CA LEU A 317 -20.65 -14.05 -13.19
C LEU A 317 -19.28 -14.73 -13.32
N ASN A 318 -18.22 -14.11 -12.78
CA ASN A 318 -16.87 -14.70 -12.78
C ASN A 318 -16.86 -16.06 -12.06
N HIS A 319 -17.48 -16.14 -10.88
CA HIS A 319 -17.58 -17.39 -10.14
C HIS A 319 -18.42 -18.43 -10.90
N LYS A 320 -19.50 -18.01 -11.56
CA LYS A 320 -20.37 -18.92 -12.34
C LYS A 320 -19.68 -19.50 -13.56
N ILE A 321 -18.84 -18.72 -14.25
CA ILE A 321 -18.12 -19.15 -15.46
C ILE A 321 -16.89 -19.98 -15.11
N PHE A 322 -16.03 -19.48 -14.21
CA PHE A 322 -14.72 -20.05 -13.95
C PHE A 322 -14.65 -20.90 -12.67
N GLY A 323 -15.69 -20.84 -11.81
CA GLY A 323 -15.69 -21.53 -10.52
C GLY A 323 -14.53 -21.09 -9.64
N GLU A 324 -13.80 -22.07 -9.13
CA GLU A 324 -12.61 -21.82 -8.27
C GLU A 324 -11.40 -21.23 -9.01
N ASP A 325 -11.40 -21.31 -10.35
CA ASP A 325 -10.34 -20.74 -11.19
C ASP A 325 -10.63 -19.30 -11.63
N ALA A 326 -11.65 -18.65 -11.07
CA ALA A 326 -11.94 -17.24 -11.33
C ALA A 326 -10.71 -16.38 -11.04
N PHE A 327 -10.38 -15.49 -11.99
CA PHE A 327 -9.21 -14.59 -11.92
C PHE A 327 -7.84 -15.28 -11.86
N ARG A 328 -7.79 -16.53 -12.33
CA ARG A 328 -6.56 -17.34 -12.34
C ARG A 328 -6.24 -17.77 -13.78
N LYS A 329 -4.98 -18.08 -14.03
CA LYS A 329 -4.62 -18.76 -15.28
C LYS A 329 -5.25 -20.15 -15.28
N ILE A 330 -5.87 -20.54 -16.39
CA ILE A 330 -6.52 -21.85 -16.50
C ILE A 330 -5.47 -22.95 -16.31
N ARG A 331 -5.76 -23.88 -15.44
CA ARG A 331 -4.91 -25.04 -15.16
C ARG A 331 -5.22 -26.21 -16.09
N GLY A 332 -4.21 -27.04 -16.37
CA GLY A 332 -4.40 -28.34 -17.01
C GLY A 332 -5.12 -29.35 -16.10
N GLU A 333 -5.61 -30.44 -16.67
CA GLU A 333 -6.13 -31.56 -15.91
C GLU A 333 -5.04 -32.08 -14.96
N ASN A 334 -5.32 -32.28 -13.70
CA ASN A 334 -4.38 -32.70 -12.64
C ASN A 334 -3.34 -31.67 -12.18
N GLU A 335 -3.40 -30.40 -12.61
CA GLU A 335 -2.58 -29.35 -12.04
C GLU A 335 -3.23 -28.73 -10.79
N ARG A 336 -2.39 -28.27 -9.87
CA ARG A 336 -2.86 -27.49 -8.71
C ARG A 336 -3.47 -26.16 -9.17
N ARG A 337 -4.42 -25.66 -8.40
CA ARG A 337 -5.02 -24.33 -8.62
C ARG A 337 -3.91 -23.27 -8.70
N LYS A 338 -3.95 -22.44 -9.74
CA LYS A 338 -3.01 -21.34 -9.93
C LYS A 338 -3.31 -20.20 -8.96
N PRO A 339 -2.33 -19.36 -8.60
CA PRO A 339 -2.59 -18.17 -7.79
C PRO A 339 -3.48 -17.16 -8.51
N LEU A 340 -4.11 -16.25 -7.72
CA LEU A 340 -4.88 -15.14 -8.26
C LEU A 340 -4.00 -14.18 -9.04
N ASN A 341 -4.42 -13.81 -10.22
CA ASN A 341 -3.71 -12.90 -11.11
C ASN A 341 -4.40 -11.53 -11.15
N LYS A 342 -3.69 -10.48 -10.76
CA LYS A 342 -4.24 -9.11 -10.68
C LYS A 342 -4.69 -8.58 -12.04
N ALA A 343 -3.96 -8.89 -13.11
CA ALA A 343 -4.30 -8.44 -14.46
C ALA A 343 -5.55 -9.13 -15.01
N LEU A 344 -5.75 -10.43 -14.74
CA LEU A 344 -6.97 -11.14 -15.07
C LEU A 344 -8.15 -10.62 -14.23
N PHE A 345 -7.94 -10.32 -12.96
CA PHE A 345 -8.96 -9.70 -12.13
C PHE A 345 -9.41 -8.36 -12.71
N GLU A 346 -8.48 -7.46 -13.09
CA GLU A 346 -8.79 -6.17 -13.70
C GLU A 346 -9.69 -6.34 -14.93
N VAL A 347 -9.30 -7.20 -15.85
CA VAL A 347 -10.00 -7.38 -17.12
C VAL A 347 -11.39 -7.97 -16.93
N PHE A 348 -11.50 -9.13 -16.25
CA PHE A 348 -12.77 -9.83 -16.12
C PHE A 348 -13.74 -9.13 -15.18
N SER A 349 -13.25 -8.56 -14.06
CA SER A 349 -14.14 -7.82 -13.17
C SER A 349 -14.78 -6.62 -13.86
N VAL A 350 -14.02 -5.89 -14.67
CA VAL A 350 -14.48 -4.68 -15.33
C VAL A 350 -15.38 -4.99 -16.54
N LEU A 351 -14.95 -5.89 -17.42
CA LEU A 351 -15.72 -6.18 -18.63
C LEU A 351 -17.05 -6.86 -18.31
N PHE A 352 -17.09 -7.75 -17.32
CA PHE A 352 -18.32 -8.40 -16.89
C PHE A 352 -19.27 -7.45 -16.14
N ALA A 353 -18.74 -6.46 -15.41
CA ALA A 353 -19.54 -5.43 -14.77
C ALA A 353 -20.32 -4.58 -15.78
N LYS A 354 -19.75 -4.36 -16.96
CA LYS A 354 -20.35 -3.53 -18.03
C LYS A 354 -21.41 -4.25 -18.88
N LEU A 355 -21.58 -5.57 -18.72
CA LEU A 355 -22.59 -6.34 -19.45
C LEU A 355 -24.01 -6.09 -18.90
N ALA A 356 -25.00 -6.14 -19.78
CA ALA A 356 -26.40 -6.20 -19.39
C ALA A 356 -26.76 -7.56 -18.77
N ASN A 357 -27.88 -7.65 -18.06
CA ASN A 357 -28.30 -8.90 -17.41
C ASN A 357 -28.53 -10.05 -18.42
N GLU A 358 -29.10 -9.75 -19.57
CA GLU A 358 -29.34 -10.70 -20.66
C GLU A 358 -28.00 -11.22 -21.22
N GLU A 359 -27.01 -10.32 -21.40
CA GLU A 359 -25.68 -10.68 -21.88
C GLU A 359 -24.95 -11.57 -20.87
N ARG A 360 -25.05 -11.26 -19.56
CA ARG A 360 -24.50 -12.09 -18.48
C ARG A 360 -25.13 -13.48 -18.49
N ALA A 361 -26.45 -13.56 -18.67
CA ALA A 361 -27.17 -14.85 -18.75
C ALA A 361 -26.72 -15.67 -19.95
N LYS A 362 -26.64 -15.05 -21.15
CA LYS A 362 -26.17 -15.68 -22.39
C LYS A 362 -24.75 -16.23 -22.24
N LEU A 363 -23.84 -15.43 -21.72
CA LEU A 363 -22.45 -15.82 -21.51
C LEU A 363 -22.33 -16.97 -20.50
N ALA A 364 -23.08 -16.91 -19.40
CA ALA A 364 -23.11 -17.97 -18.40
C ALA A 364 -23.66 -19.27 -18.92
N GLY A 365 -24.59 -19.24 -19.91
CA GLY A 365 -25.12 -20.41 -20.61
C GLY A 365 -24.09 -21.14 -21.49
N LYS A 366 -23.08 -20.40 -21.97
CA LYS A 366 -22.00 -20.91 -22.83
C LYS A 366 -20.64 -21.02 -22.06
N LYS A 367 -20.69 -21.22 -20.75
CA LYS A 367 -19.49 -21.16 -19.89
C LYS A 367 -18.38 -22.13 -20.33
N THR A 368 -18.71 -23.35 -20.75
CA THR A 368 -17.72 -24.37 -21.11
C THR A 368 -16.93 -23.96 -22.34
N GLU A 369 -17.64 -23.51 -23.37
CA GLU A 369 -17.05 -23.02 -24.62
C GLU A 369 -16.24 -21.75 -24.35
N PHE A 370 -16.75 -20.84 -23.51
CA PHE A 370 -16.06 -19.61 -23.16
C PHE A 370 -14.73 -19.87 -22.44
N VAL A 371 -14.73 -20.78 -21.46
CA VAL A 371 -13.51 -21.17 -20.74
C VAL A 371 -12.50 -21.83 -21.67
N HIS A 372 -12.99 -22.68 -22.61
CA HIS A 372 -12.13 -23.30 -23.62
C HIS A 372 -11.46 -22.25 -24.51
N GLU A 373 -12.23 -21.31 -25.07
CA GLU A 373 -11.68 -20.25 -25.93
C GLU A 373 -10.77 -19.29 -25.15
N PHE A 374 -11.08 -19.00 -23.88
CA PHE A 374 -10.15 -18.24 -23.03
C PHE A 374 -8.84 -19.01 -22.77
N SER A 375 -8.89 -20.32 -22.58
CA SER A 375 -7.68 -21.14 -22.47
C SER A 375 -6.84 -21.09 -23.76
N ASN A 376 -7.49 -21.13 -24.94
CA ASN A 376 -6.79 -20.94 -26.21
C ASN A 376 -6.14 -19.55 -26.31
N LEU A 377 -6.86 -18.50 -25.94
CA LEU A 377 -6.30 -17.14 -25.89
C LEU A 377 -5.11 -17.05 -24.94
N LEU A 378 -5.16 -17.71 -23.79
CA LEU A 378 -4.11 -17.65 -22.78
C LEU A 378 -2.83 -18.36 -23.21
N TYR A 379 -2.94 -19.52 -23.88
CA TYR A 379 -1.80 -20.40 -24.13
C TYR A 379 -1.45 -20.62 -25.61
N LYS A 380 -2.30 -20.20 -26.54
CA LYS A 380 -2.13 -20.40 -28.00
C LYS A 380 -2.19 -19.08 -28.79
N ASP A 381 -2.20 -17.94 -28.10
CA ASP A 381 -2.10 -16.64 -28.77
C ASP A 381 -0.72 -16.46 -29.40
N GLU A 382 -0.62 -15.69 -30.48
CA GLU A 382 0.62 -15.43 -31.21
C GLU A 382 1.74 -15.01 -30.27
N GLU A 383 2.90 -15.69 -30.33
CA GLU A 383 4.08 -15.43 -29.51
C GLU A 383 3.81 -15.41 -27.98
N ASN A 384 2.77 -16.11 -27.51
CA ASN A 384 2.30 -16.07 -26.12
C ASN A 384 2.02 -14.64 -25.59
N ARG A 385 1.63 -13.75 -26.47
CA ARG A 385 1.51 -12.32 -26.20
C ARG A 385 0.47 -12.01 -25.13
N PHE A 386 -0.66 -12.75 -25.11
CA PHE A 386 -1.65 -12.59 -24.06
C PHE A 386 -1.14 -13.10 -22.71
N PHE A 387 -0.46 -14.25 -22.70
CA PHE A 387 0.16 -14.78 -21.48
C PHE A 387 1.12 -13.77 -20.86
N TRP A 388 2.00 -13.16 -21.64
CA TRP A 388 2.92 -12.13 -21.15
C TRP A 388 2.20 -10.85 -20.72
N ALA A 389 1.10 -10.48 -21.38
CA ALA A 389 0.31 -9.31 -21.01
C ALA A 389 -0.37 -9.43 -19.63
N VAL A 390 -0.51 -10.65 -19.10
CA VAL A 390 -1.07 -10.91 -17.76
C VAL A 390 -0.03 -11.39 -16.75
N SER A 391 1.21 -11.67 -17.15
CA SER A 391 2.24 -12.28 -16.28
C SER A 391 3.38 -11.33 -15.93
N SER A 392 3.74 -10.41 -16.82
CA SER A 392 4.93 -9.57 -16.68
C SER A 392 4.62 -8.13 -17.07
N SER A 393 5.25 -7.17 -16.41
CA SER A 393 5.08 -5.72 -16.67
C SER A 393 3.61 -5.33 -16.88
N THR A 394 2.73 -5.83 -16.01
CA THR A 394 1.28 -5.75 -16.19
C THR A 394 0.74 -4.31 -16.16
N GLY A 395 1.54 -3.36 -15.66
CA GLY A 395 1.28 -1.92 -15.72
C GLY A 395 1.68 -1.24 -17.04
N ASP A 396 2.31 -1.93 -18.01
CA ASP A 396 2.60 -1.36 -19.32
C ASP A 396 1.34 -1.06 -20.11
N ARG A 397 1.28 0.11 -20.75
CA ARG A 397 0.11 0.58 -21.50
C ARG A 397 -0.31 -0.36 -22.63
N ASN A 398 0.66 -0.87 -23.38
CA ASN A 398 0.37 -1.75 -24.51
C ASN A 398 -0.19 -3.09 -24.01
N ARG A 399 0.37 -3.62 -22.91
CA ARG A 399 -0.10 -4.85 -22.28
C ARG A 399 -1.50 -4.69 -21.68
N VAL A 400 -1.79 -3.56 -21.03
CA VAL A 400 -3.15 -3.22 -20.55
C VAL A 400 -4.13 -3.21 -21.73
N ASN A 401 -3.84 -2.41 -22.77
CA ASN A 401 -4.72 -2.32 -23.93
C ASN A 401 -4.89 -3.66 -24.62
N TYR A 402 -3.83 -4.46 -24.75
CA TYR A 402 -3.88 -5.75 -25.40
C TYR A 402 -4.80 -6.72 -24.67
N ARG A 403 -4.61 -6.92 -23.35
CA ARG A 403 -5.41 -7.87 -22.59
C ARG A 403 -6.89 -7.47 -22.53
N PHE A 404 -7.20 -6.19 -22.34
CA PHE A 404 -8.59 -5.71 -22.35
C PHE A 404 -9.25 -5.89 -23.71
N SER A 405 -8.58 -5.49 -24.80
CA SER A 405 -9.11 -5.62 -26.15
C SER A 405 -9.36 -7.09 -26.56
N LYS A 406 -8.43 -7.98 -26.23
CA LYS A 406 -8.56 -9.41 -26.57
C LYS A 406 -9.71 -10.08 -25.83
N VAL A 407 -9.86 -9.83 -24.53
CA VAL A 407 -10.97 -10.40 -23.75
C VAL A 407 -12.31 -9.76 -24.17
N GLN A 408 -12.35 -8.48 -24.48
CA GLN A 408 -13.54 -7.83 -25.00
C GLN A 408 -13.97 -8.42 -26.35
N LEU A 409 -13.02 -8.69 -27.26
CA LEU A 409 -13.30 -9.38 -28.52
C LEU A 409 -13.85 -10.79 -28.28
N LEU A 410 -13.25 -11.54 -27.36
CA LEU A 410 -13.73 -12.87 -26.97
C LEU A 410 -15.17 -12.80 -26.45
N ILE A 411 -15.48 -11.90 -25.51
CA ILE A 411 -16.85 -11.73 -25.00
C ILE A 411 -17.82 -11.42 -26.15
N ASN A 412 -17.46 -10.48 -27.03
CA ASN A 412 -18.31 -10.06 -28.14
C ASN A 412 -18.61 -11.21 -29.14
N GLN A 413 -17.69 -12.15 -29.35
CA GLN A 413 -17.93 -13.35 -30.18
C GLN A 413 -19.06 -14.19 -29.59
N PHE A 414 -19.07 -14.37 -28.25
CA PHE A 414 -20.12 -15.16 -27.59
C PHE A 414 -21.49 -14.45 -27.52
N LEU A 415 -21.49 -13.12 -27.56
CA LEU A 415 -22.70 -12.32 -27.50
C LEU A 415 -23.36 -12.14 -28.89
N LYS A 416 -22.57 -12.13 -29.99
CA LYS A 416 -23.04 -11.89 -31.35
C LYS A 416 -23.61 -13.13 -32.05
N HIS A 417 -23.18 -14.34 -31.66
CA HIS A 417 -23.66 -15.60 -32.25
C HIS A 417 -24.85 -16.12 -31.45
N ASP A 418 -26.04 -16.03 -32.06
CA ASP A 418 -27.26 -16.77 -31.68
C ASP A 418 -27.22 -18.20 -32.19
#